data_d45fbb756c9f7e322aa2da415be713f9
#
_entry.id   d45fbb756c9f7e322aa2da415be713f9
#
_cell.length_a   1.000
_cell.length_b   1.000
_cell.length_c   1.000
_cell.angle_alpha   90.00
_cell.angle_beta   90.00
_cell.angle_gamma   90.00
#
_symmetry.space_group_name_H-M   'P 1'
#
loop_
_entity.id
_entity.type
_entity.pdbx_description
1 polymer ?
#
loop_
_entity_poly.entity_id
_entity_poly.type
_entity_poly.pdbx_seq_one_letter_code
_entity_poly.pdbx_strand_id
1 'polypeptide(L)'
;MKIALTTLISASLLSIPALANNFDSQHRVGIGYNKTQVADWLTDDTVDWGNGIKLEYGYEFNRIVGINVSYATNSDDENVGGIKAEIDGYKFQVDADIGYKFELDGFSLKPYGVLGLARQSEDNSIGYSDTMWTESYNDTSFVVGLGGRAEFGQHLYTDMRFEFASYDDVDYDTFSWTVGYRF
;
A
#
# COMPACT_ATOMS: atom_id res chain seq x y z
N MET A 1 -26.66 16.63 -6.05
CA MET A 1 -25.64 17.51 -5.45
C MET A 1 -24.34 16.75 -5.09
N LYS A 2 -24.06 15.59 -5.71
CA LYS A 2 -22.84 14.76 -5.42
C LYS A 2 -21.71 14.87 -6.47
N ILE A 3 -21.95 15.58 -7.58
CA ILE A 3 -20.99 15.65 -8.72
C ILE A 3 -20.02 16.84 -8.59
N ALA A 4 -20.35 17.85 -7.80
CA ALA A 4 -19.54 19.07 -7.69
C ALA A 4 -18.29 18.93 -6.80
N LEU A 5 -18.25 17.94 -5.90
CA LEU A 5 -17.12 17.74 -4.97
C LEU A 5 -15.95 17.02 -5.64
N THR A 6 -16.25 16.11 -6.56
CA THR A 6 -15.22 15.32 -7.27
C THR A 6 -14.40 16.17 -8.25
N THR A 7 -15.02 17.21 -8.81
CA THR A 7 -14.35 18.08 -9.80
C THR A 7 -13.41 19.09 -9.13
N LEU A 8 -13.63 19.43 -7.87
CA LEU A 8 -12.80 20.40 -7.15
C LEU A 8 -11.47 19.78 -6.67
N ILE A 9 -11.47 18.50 -6.33
CA ILE A 9 -10.27 17.79 -5.86
C ILE A 9 -9.33 17.52 -7.04
N SER A 10 -9.85 17.19 -8.21
CA SER A 10 -9.04 16.94 -9.40
C SER A 10 -8.37 18.21 -9.96
N ALA A 11 -8.97 19.39 -9.78
CA ALA A 11 -8.39 20.66 -10.26
C ALA A 11 -7.28 21.21 -9.35
N SER A 12 -7.32 20.91 -8.06
CA SER A 12 -6.30 21.41 -7.11
C SER A 12 -5.00 20.62 -7.15
N LEU A 13 -5.03 19.35 -7.56
CA LEU A 13 -3.82 18.52 -7.71
C LEU A 13 -3.01 18.89 -8.97
N LEU A 14 -3.66 19.45 -9.99
CA LEU A 14 -3.00 19.89 -11.22
C LEU A 14 -2.39 21.30 -11.14
N SER A 15 -2.65 22.04 -10.08
CA SER A 15 -2.18 23.40 -9.89
C SER A 15 -1.03 23.56 -8.89
N ILE A 16 -0.26 22.49 -8.62
CA ILE A 16 1.01 22.60 -7.90
C ILE A 16 2.13 22.74 -8.94
N PRO A 17 2.32 23.92 -9.55
CA PRO A 17 3.44 24.13 -10.40
C PRO A 17 4.56 24.79 -9.62
N ALA A 18 5.74 24.27 -9.80
CA ALA A 18 6.92 25.09 -9.88
C ALA A 18 7.45 25.76 -8.61
N LEU A 19 7.53 25.04 -7.49
CA LEU A 19 8.60 25.33 -6.51
C LEU A 19 9.82 24.42 -6.72
N ALA A 20 9.85 23.67 -7.79
CA ALA A 20 10.94 22.77 -8.15
C ALA A 20 11.77 23.39 -9.29
N ASN A 21 12.62 24.33 -8.98
CA ASN A 21 13.75 24.61 -9.84
C ASN A 21 14.64 23.34 -9.83
N ASN A 22 14.71 22.64 -10.97
CA ASN A 22 15.58 21.51 -11.28
C ASN A 22 15.28 20.18 -10.57
N PHE A 23 14.01 19.85 -10.34
CA PHE A 23 13.63 18.47 -10.01
C PHE A 23 13.18 17.78 -11.29
N ASP A 24 13.93 16.80 -11.75
CA ASP A 24 13.52 15.94 -12.85
C ASP A 24 12.49 14.94 -12.32
N SER A 25 11.31 14.91 -12.93
CA SER A 25 10.27 13.93 -12.64
C SER A 25 10.82 12.53 -12.81
N GLN A 26 10.58 11.68 -11.85
CA GLN A 26 11.19 10.35 -11.83
C GLN A 26 10.13 9.27 -11.74
N HIS A 27 10.23 8.35 -12.67
CA HIS A 27 9.51 7.10 -12.65
C HIS A 27 10.25 6.10 -11.79
N ARG A 28 9.53 5.22 -11.11
CA ARG A 28 10.10 4.11 -10.37
C ARG A 28 9.24 2.86 -10.51
N VAL A 29 9.89 1.73 -10.51
CA VAL A 29 9.26 0.42 -10.44
C VAL A 29 9.94 -0.38 -9.32
N GLY A 30 9.16 -1.14 -8.58
CA GLY A 30 9.68 -1.90 -7.46
C GLY A 30 8.94 -3.20 -7.23
N ILE A 31 9.62 -4.09 -6.55
CA ILE A 31 9.08 -5.32 -6.00
C ILE A 31 9.34 -5.33 -4.51
N GLY A 32 8.38 -5.80 -3.75
CA GLY A 32 8.45 -5.79 -2.30
C GLY A 32 7.74 -6.97 -1.66
N TYR A 33 7.89 -7.01 -0.36
CA TYR A 33 7.18 -7.88 0.56
C TYR A 33 6.14 -7.04 1.31
N ASN A 34 4.97 -7.61 1.55
CA ASN A 34 3.97 -7.05 2.45
C ASN A 34 3.53 -8.08 3.48
N LYS A 35 3.18 -7.57 4.64
CA LYS A 35 2.57 -8.33 5.74
C LYS A 35 1.36 -7.55 6.24
N THR A 36 0.22 -8.22 6.32
CA THR A 36 -1.04 -7.64 6.79
C THR A 36 -1.43 -8.27 8.11
N GLN A 37 -1.92 -7.45 9.02
CA GLN A 37 -2.48 -7.84 10.32
C GLN A 37 -3.85 -7.21 10.46
N VAL A 38 -4.76 -7.91 11.12
CA VAL A 38 -6.10 -7.42 11.47
C VAL A 38 -6.14 -7.17 12.97
N ALA A 39 -6.56 -5.97 13.35
CA ALA A 39 -6.78 -5.65 14.74
C ALA A 39 -8.12 -6.25 15.21
N ASP A 40 -8.07 -7.12 16.21
CA ASP A 40 -9.27 -7.60 16.88
C ASP A 40 -9.69 -6.58 17.96
N TRP A 41 -10.76 -5.85 17.69
CA TRP A 41 -11.29 -4.82 18.58
C TRP A 41 -11.79 -5.35 19.94
N LEU A 42 -11.98 -6.69 20.08
CA LEU A 42 -12.46 -7.32 21.32
C LEU A 42 -11.34 -7.72 22.28
N THR A 43 -10.19 -8.09 21.75
CA THR A 43 -9.11 -8.67 22.56
C THR A 43 -7.88 -7.79 22.64
N ASP A 44 -7.83 -6.69 21.87
CA ASP A 44 -6.63 -5.86 21.69
C ASP A 44 -5.43 -6.66 21.13
N ASP A 45 -5.71 -7.86 20.59
CA ASP A 45 -4.73 -8.72 19.94
C ASP A 45 -4.74 -8.48 18.42
N THR A 46 -3.58 -8.59 17.79
CA THR A 46 -3.46 -8.56 16.33
C THR A 46 -3.38 -9.98 15.79
N VAL A 47 -4.24 -10.30 14.83
CA VAL A 47 -4.23 -11.58 14.11
C VAL A 47 -3.42 -11.40 12.83
N ASP A 48 -2.52 -12.33 12.55
CA ASP A 48 -1.80 -12.38 11.29
C ASP A 48 -2.80 -12.70 10.17
N TRP A 49 -2.88 -11.83 9.15
CA TRP A 49 -3.82 -11.96 8.03
C TRP A 49 -3.12 -12.36 6.74
N GLY A 50 -1.83 -12.68 6.85
CA GLY A 50 -1.01 -13.19 5.77
C GLY A 50 0.02 -12.20 5.24
N ASN A 51 0.76 -12.71 4.29
CA ASN A 51 1.85 -11.98 3.65
C ASN A 51 1.91 -12.28 2.16
N GLY A 52 2.66 -11.47 1.41
CA GLY A 52 2.76 -11.65 -0.01
C GLY A 52 3.78 -10.75 -0.70
N ILE A 53 3.68 -10.73 -2.01
CA ILE A 53 4.53 -9.94 -2.89
C ILE A 53 3.78 -8.67 -3.30
N LYS A 54 4.48 -7.53 -3.25
CA LYS A 54 4.00 -6.24 -3.73
C LYS A 54 4.77 -5.85 -4.99
N LEU A 55 4.04 -5.42 -6.02
CA LEU A 55 4.57 -4.72 -7.18
C LEU A 55 4.14 -3.25 -7.11
N GLU A 56 5.04 -2.34 -7.40
CA GLU A 56 4.79 -0.91 -7.30
C GLU A 56 5.32 -0.18 -8.54
N TYR A 57 4.50 0.75 -9.04
CA TYR A 57 4.94 1.81 -9.94
C TYR A 57 4.67 3.14 -9.28
N GLY A 58 5.64 4.06 -9.33
CA GLY A 58 5.52 5.40 -8.79
C GLY A 58 6.01 6.47 -9.75
N TYR A 59 5.46 7.66 -9.58
CA TYR A 59 5.88 8.86 -10.29
C TYR A 59 6.00 10.03 -9.32
N GLU A 60 7.16 10.66 -9.25
CA GLU A 60 7.40 11.84 -8.43
C GLU A 60 7.25 13.12 -9.27
N PHE A 61 6.25 13.94 -8.92
CA PHE A 61 6.05 15.24 -9.56
C PHE A 61 7.08 16.27 -9.11
N ASN A 62 7.50 16.17 -7.87
CA ASN A 62 8.47 17.09 -7.23
C ASN A 62 9.00 16.44 -5.93
N ARG A 63 9.81 17.20 -5.18
CA ARG A 63 10.40 16.74 -3.90
C ARG A 63 9.38 16.47 -2.79
N ILE A 64 8.11 16.86 -2.98
CA ILE A 64 7.07 16.77 -1.95
C ILE A 64 6.07 15.70 -2.30
N VAL A 65 5.57 15.68 -3.53
CA VAL A 65 4.41 14.87 -3.94
C VAL A 65 4.81 13.83 -4.99
N GLY A 66 4.41 12.60 -4.75
CA GLY A 66 4.42 11.50 -5.71
C GLY A 66 3.06 10.81 -5.77
N ILE A 67 2.86 10.03 -6.81
CA ILE A 67 1.73 9.10 -6.96
C ILE A 67 2.27 7.69 -7.11
N ASN A 68 1.58 6.73 -6.52
CA ASN A 68 1.91 5.32 -6.61
C ASN A 68 0.69 4.52 -7.05
N VAL A 69 0.95 3.47 -7.82
CA VAL A 69 0.01 2.40 -8.12
C VAL A 69 0.68 1.11 -7.70
N SER A 70 0.01 0.31 -6.90
CA SER A 70 0.56 -0.96 -6.44
C SER A 70 -0.46 -2.09 -6.52
N TYR A 71 0.08 -3.29 -6.69
CA TYR A 71 -0.63 -4.54 -6.61
C TYR A 71 0.11 -5.45 -5.63
N ALA A 72 -0.59 -5.96 -4.64
CA ALA A 72 -0.03 -6.85 -3.64
C ALA A 72 -0.89 -8.10 -3.52
N THR A 73 -0.25 -9.25 -3.36
CA THR A 73 -0.93 -10.50 -2.97
C THR A 73 -0.86 -10.66 -1.46
N ASN A 74 -1.79 -11.43 -0.92
CA ASN A 74 -1.83 -11.78 0.48
C ASN A 74 -2.31 -13.22 0.60
N SER A 75 -1.55 -14.07 1.27
CA SER A 75 -1.96 -15.46 1.51
C SER A 75 -1.51 -15.92 2.88
N ASP A 76 -2.37 -16.72 3.50
CA ASP A 76 -2.07 -17.43 4.74
C ASP A 76 -2.79 -18.79 4.74
N ASP A 77 -2.14 -19.81 5.30
CA ASP A 77 -2.71 -21.14 5.47
C ASP A 77 -2.44 -21.67 6.86
N GLU A 78 -3.49 -22.06 7.56
CA GLU A 78 -3.41 -22.70 8.86
C GLU A 78 -4.10 -24.07 8.88
N ASN A 79 -3.51 -24.99 9.62
CA ASN A 79 -4.10 -26.32 9.85
C ASN A 79 -4.08 -26.64 11.34
N VAL A 80 -5.23 -26.59 11.98
CA VAL A 80 -5.39 -26.88 13.40
C VAL A 80 -6.38 -28.01 13.60
N GLY A 81 -5.88 -29.16 14.08
CA GLY A 81 -6.73 -30.32 14.43
C GLY A 81 -7.46 -30.94 13.24
N GLY A 82 -6.95 -30.81 12.01
CA GLY A 82 -7.57 -31.32 10.80
C GLY A 82 -8.58 -30.36 10.15
N ILE A 83 -8.73 -29.16 10.71
CA ILE A 83 -9.44 -28.03 10.08
C ILE A 83 -8.40 -27.21 9.33
N LYS A 84 -8.62 -27.03 8.03
CA LYS A 84 -7.82 -26.14 7.19
C LYS A 84 -8.53 -24.80 7.07
N ALA A 85 -7.82 -23.71 7.36
CA ALA A 85 -8.21 -22.36 7.04
C ALA A 85 -7.20 -21.81 6.03
N GLU A 86 -7.69 -21.22 4.95
CA GLU A 86 -6.88 -20.70 3.86
C GLU A 86 -7.42 -19.33 3.45
N ILE A 87 -6.54 -18.36 3.38
CA ILE A 87 -6.84 -16.98 2.97
C ILE A 87 -6.00 -16.69 1.75
N ASP A 88 -6.66 -16.37 0.64
CA ASP A 88 -6.02 -15.93 -0.58
C ASP A 88 -6.61 -14.60 -1.01
N GLY A 89 -5.77 -13.59 -1.21
CA GLY A 89 -6.24 -12.27 -1.57
C GLY A 89 -5.26 -11.44 -2.39
N TYR A 90 -5.78 -10.34 -2.90
CA TYR A 90 -4.97 -9.30 -3.51
C TYR A 90 -5.50 -7.92 -3.18
N LYS A 91 -4.59 -6.96 -3.14
CA LYS A 91 -4.87 -5.53 -2.94
C LYS A 91 -4.37 -4.73 -4.14
N PHE A 92 -5.26 -3.98 -4.77
CA PHE A 92 -4.91 -2.96 -5.75
C PHE A 92 -5.05 -1.59 -5.11
N GLN A 93 -4.02 -0.74 -5.18
CA GLN A 93 -3.99 0.55 -4.50
C GLN A 93 -3.47 1.65 -5.42
N VAL A 94 -4.08 2.83 -5.28
CA VAL A 94 -3.61 4.09 -5.84
C VAL A 94 -3.50 5.09 -4.72
N ASP A 95 -2.31 5.64 -4.50
CA ASP A 95 -2.04 6.59 -3.42
C ASP A 95 -1.12 7.73 -3.83
N ALA A 96 -1.18 8.81 -3.05
CA ALA A 96 -0.20 9.88 -3.07
C ALA A 96 0.74 9.73 -1.86
N ASP A 97 2.04 9.87 -2.11
CA ASP A 97 3.02 10.10 -1.05
C ASP A 97 3.32 11.59 -0.93
N ILE A 98 3.13 12.14 0.27
CA ILE A 98 3.29 13.56 0.57
C ILE A 98 4.33 13.71 1.69
N GLY A 99 5.50 14.21 1.35
CA GLY A 99 6.62 14.35 2.27
C GLY A 99 7.73 15.18 1.63
N TYR A 100 8.85 15.35 2.29
CA TYR A 100 9.95 16.13 1.77
C TYR A 100 11.19 15.28 1.55
N LYS A 101 11.76 15.38 0.33
CA LYS A 101 13.00 14.69 -0.04
C LYS A 101 14.20 15.53 0.39
N PHE A 102 14.98 14.97 1.30
CA PHE A 102 16.26 15.51 1.76
C PHE A 102 17.38 14.89 0.91
N GLU A 103 18.15 15.74 0.26
CA GLU A 103 19.36 15.32 -0.46
C GLU A 103 20.54 15.29 0.53
N LEU A 104 21.20 14.15 0.63
CA LEU A 104 22.36 13.90 1.47
C LEU A 104 23.55 13.46 0.60
N ASP A 105 24.75 13.43 1.18
CA ASP A 105 25.93 12.99 0.46
C ASP A 105 25.83 11.50 0.09
N GLY A 106 25.58 11.22 -1.20
CA GLY A 106 25.53 9.87 -1.75
C GLY A 106 24.15 9.19 -1.72
N PHE A 107 23.15 9.75 -1.04
CA PHE A 107 21.77 9.22 -1.02
C PHE A 107 20.76 10.32 -0.73
N SER A 108 19.49 10.06 -0.98
CA SER A 108 18.40 10.92 -0.50
C SER A 108 17.45 10.15 0.41
N LEU A 109 16.73 10.88 1.27
CA LEU A 109 15.75 10.33 2.20
C LEU A 109 14.46 11.13 2.11
N LYS A 110 13.33 10.47 1.92
CA LYS A 110 12.00 11.07 1.88
C LYS A 110 11.10 10.41 2.92
N PRO A 111 10.97 10.96 4.14
CA PRO A 111 9.83 10.63 5.00
C PRO A 111 8.56 11.23 4.41
N TYR A 112 7.44 10.49 4.47
CA TYR A 112 6.19 10.93 3.85
C TYR A 112 4.96 10.31 4.54
N GLY A 113 3.82 10.98 4.35
CA GLY A 113 2.50 10.44 4.61
C GLY A 113 1.91 9.84 3.35
N VAL A 114 1.08 8.82 3.50
CA VAL A 114 0.33 8.14 2.44
C VAL A 114 -1.14 8.51 2.56
N LEU A 115 -1.77 8.83 1.43
CA LEU A 115 -3.22 9.01 1.33
C LEU A 115 -3.70 8.43 0.00
N GLY A 116 -4.63 7.48 0.05
CA GLY A 116 -5.05 6.79 -1.14
C GLY A 116 -6.36 6.04 -1.03
N LEU A 117 -6.60 5.22 -2.04
CA LEU A 117 -7.71 4.27 -2.12
C LEU A 117 -7.14 2.90 -2.46
N ALA A 118 -7.62 1.89 -1.75
CA ALA A 118 -7.30 0.50 -2.05
C ALA A 118 -8.56 -0.32 -2.22
N ARG A 119 -8.52 -1.22 -3.18
CA ARG A 119 -9.51 -2.29 -3.34
C ARG A 119 -8.87 -3.60 -2.96
N GLN A 120 -9.45 -4.25 -1.98
CA GLN A 120 -9.08 -5.58 -1.51
C GLN A 120 -10.08 -6.61 -2.01
N SER A 121 -9.59 -7.76 -2.41
CA SER A 121 -10.40 -8.93 -2.76
C SER A 121 -9.77 -10.14 -2.10
N GLU A 122 -10.57 -10.92 -1.38
CA GLU A 122 -10.15 -12.08 -0.61
C GLU A 122 -11.11 -13.23 -0.80
N ASP A 123 -10.55 -14.44 -0.87
CA ASP A 123 -11.25 -15.70 -0.80
C ASP A 123 -10.84 -16.42 0.48
N ASN A 124 -11.78 -16.54 1.40
CA ASN A 124 -11.59 -17.22 2.68
C ASN A 124 -12.17 -18.62 2.60
N SER A 125 -11.34 -19.63 2.77
CA SER A 125 -11.72 -21.02 2.68
C SER A 125 -11.52 -21.73 4.01
N ILE A 126 -12.57 -22.40 4.48
CA ILE A 126 -12.51 -23.27 5.67
C ILE A 126 -12.93 -24.68 5.25
N GLY A 127 -12.13 -25.66 5.61
CA GLY A 127 -12.37 -27.05 5.24
C GLY A 127 -12.12 -28.06 6.38
N TYR A 128 -12.88 -29.14 6.35
CA TYR A 128 -12.65 -30.32 7.20
C TYR A 128 -12.74 -31.57 6.33
N SER A 129 -11.72 -32.43 6.38
CA SER A 129 -11.58 -33.60 5.51
C SER A 129 -11.55 -33.18 4.02
N ASP A 130 -12.47 -33.64 3.19
CA ASP A 130 -12.53 -33.36 1.74
C ASP A 130 -13.55 -32.31 1.35
N THR A 131 -14.11 -31.58 2.35
CA THR A 131 -15.12 -30.54 2.10
C THR A 131 -14.54 -29.17 2.44
N MET A 132 -14.52 -28.25 1.46
CA MET A 132 -14.14 -26.87 1.64
C MET A 132 -15.33 -25.96 1.36
N TRP A 133 -15.48 -24.92 2.17
CA TRP A 133 -16.42 -23.81 1.95
C TRP A 133 -15.59 -22.54 1.73
N THR A 134 -15.85 -21.88 0.63
CA THR A 134 -15.16 -20.63 0.27
C THR A 134 -16.16 -19.50 0.28
N GLU A 135 -15.79 -18.40 0.93
CA GLU A 135 -16.52 -17.14 0.91
C GLU A 135 -15.63 -16.08 0.30
N SER A 136 -16.15 -15.36 -0.71
CA SER A 136 -15.40 -14.32 -1.41
C SER A 136 -15.86 -12.94 -0.92
N TYR A 137 -14.89 -12.10 -0.61
CA TYR A 137 -15.08 -10.75 -0.15
C TYR A 137 -14.34 -9.75 -1.03
N ASN A 138 -14.95 -8.60 -1.31
CA ASN A 138 -14.25 -7.49 -1.95
C ASN A 138 -14.82 -6.14 -1.52
N ASP A 139 -13.92 -5.23 -1.14
CA ASP A 139 -14.30 -3.88 -0.74
C ASP A 139 -13.25 -2.85 -1.15
N THR A 140 -13.64 -1.57 -1.06
CA THR A 140 -12.78 -0.42 -1.39
C THR A 140 -12.78 0.56 -0.25
N SER A 141 -11.61 0.85 0.28
CA SER A 141 -11.43 1.76 1.41
C SER A 141 -10.41 2.86 1.13
N PHE A 142 -10.48 3.89 1.98
CA PHE A 142 -9.41 4.85 2.11
C PHE A 142 -8.22 4.21 2.82
N VAL A 143 -7.02 4.56 2.35
CA VAL A 143 -5.76 4.17 2.97
C VAL A 143 -5.05 5.43 3.45
N VAL A 144 -4.60 5.41 4.69
CA VAL A 144 -3.69 6.39 5.25
C VAL A 144 -2.45 5.68 5.78
N GLY A 145 -1.32 6.37 5.81
CA GLY A 145 -0.12 5.72 6.30
C GLY A 145 1.07 6.64 6.43
N LEU A 146 2.17 6.06 6.84
CA LEU A 146 3.47 6.70 6.95
C LEU A 146 4.52 5.84 6.27
N GLY A 147 5.49 6.48 5.63
CA GLY A 147 6.58 5.77 4.97
C GLY A 147 7.87 6.54 4.95
N GLY A 148 8.91 5.84 4.52
CA GLY A 148 10.22 6.40 4.29
C GLY A 148 10.89 5.74 3.09
N ARG A 149 11.33 6.58 2.16
CA ARG A 149 12.06 6.15 0.96
C ARG A 149 13.49 6.62 1.03
N ALA A 150 14.43 5.69 0.86
CA ALA A 150 15.83 6.00 0.64
C ALA A 150 16.21 5.71 -0.80
N GLU A 151 16.92 6.65 -1.44
CA GLU A 151 17.36 6.53 -2.83
C GLU A 151 18.88 6.57 -2.86
N PHE A 152 19.49 5.64 -3.58
CA PHE A 152 20.92 5.45 -3.66
C PHE A 152 21.41 5.66 -5.10
N GLY A 153 22.30 6.63 -5.27
CA GLY A 153 22.76 7.04 -6.59
C GLY A 153 21.60 7.51 -7.46
N GLN A 154 21.63 7.15 -8.75
CA GLN A 154 20.63 7.63 -9.73
C GLN A 154 19.44 6.67 -9.91
N HIS A 155 19.59 5.39 -9.54
CA HIS A 155 18.67 4.36 -10.02
C HIS A 155 18.06 3.48 -8.94
N LEU A 156 18.72 3.30 -7.80
CA LEU A 156 18.22 2.37 -6.78
C LEU A 156 17.41 3.08 -5.72
N TYR A 157 16.35 2.43 -5.24
CA TYR A 157 15.62 2.89 -4.06
C TYR A 157 15.19 1.71 -3.19
N THR A 158 14.94 2.01 -1.93
CA THR A 158 14.18 1.18 -1.01
C THR A 158 13.12 2.01 -0.32
N ASP A 159 11.98 1.40 -0.01
CA ASP A 159 10.80 2.06 0.53
C ASP A 159 10.18 1.18 1.61
N MET A 160 9.91 1.75 2.78
CA MET A 160 9.21 1.09 3.87
C MET A 160 7.95 1.88 4.19
N ARG A 161 6.81 1.18 4.36
CA ARG A 161 5.50 1.77 4.64
C ARG A 161 4.76 1.03 5.74
N PHE A 162 4.04 1.79 6.52
CA PHE A 162 2.97 1.33 7.40
C PHE A 162 1.68 1.98 6.94
N GLU A 163 0.70 1.19 6.57
CA GLU A 163 -0.56 1.62 6.00
C GLU A 163 -1.71 1.07 6.85
N PHE A 164 -2.73 1.89 7.01
CA PHE A 164 -3.94 1.62 7.77
C PHE A 164 -5.15 1.79 6.86
N ALA A 165 -6.03 0.81 6.85
CA ALA A 165 -7.27 0.83 6.09
C ALA A 165 -8.36 0.10 6.88
N SER A 166 -9.61 0.54 6.74
CA SER A 166 -10.75 -0.14 7.35
C SER A 166 -11.70 -0.59 6.26
N TYR A 167 -11.97 -1.89 6.19
CA TYR A 167 -12.89 -2.51 5.24
C TYR A 167 -14.02 -3.16 6.04
N ASP A 168 -15.28 -2.79 5.77
CA ASP A 168 -16.48 -3.29 6.47
C ASP A 168 -16.33 -3.32 8.01
N ASP A 169 -15.84 -2.22 8.60
CA ASP A 169 -15.58 -2.06 10.03
C ASP A 169 -14.46 -2.97 10.60
N VAL A 170 -13.63 -3.57 9.75
CA VAL A 170 -12.44 -4.33 10.14
C VAL A 170 -11.19 -3.52 9.80
N ASP A 171 -10.32 -3.31 10.77
CA ASP A 171 -9.09 -2.52 10.62
C ASP A 171 -7.94 -3.42 10.19
N TYR A 172 -7.31 -3.02 9.08
CA TYR A 172 -6.15 -3.71 8.48
C TYR A 172 -4.91 -2.84 8.59
N ASP A 173 -3.89 -3.37 9.23
CA ASP A 173 -2.57 -2.78 9.34
C ASP A 173 -1.62 -3.51 8.37
N THR A 174 -1.04 -2.80 7.43
CA THR A 174 -0.12 -3.39 6.45
C THR A 174 1.26 -2.76 6.57
N PHE A 175 2.25 -3.59 6.83
CA PHE A 175 3.66 -3.24 6.62
C PHE A 175 4.11 -3.69 5.23
N SER A 176 4.84 -2.84 4.51
CA SER A 176 5.49 -3.22 3.26
C SER A 176 6.92 -2.72 3.18
N TRP A 177 7.77 -3.52 2.55
CA TRP A 177 9.15 -3.19 2.21
C TRP A 177 9.39 -3.46 0.73
N THR A 178 9.77 -2.43 -0.01
CA THR A 178 9.97 -2.46 -1.47
C THR A 178 11.39 -2.08 -1.80
N VAL A 179 11.97 -2.72 -2.80
CA VAL A 179 13.22 -2.32 -3.45
C VAL A 179 12.96 -2.16 -4.94
N GLY A 180 13.63 -1.22 -5.59
CA GLY A 180 13.33 -0.97 -6.98
C GLY A 180 14.30 -0.07 -7.71
N TYR A 181 13.90 0.26 -8.94
CA TYR A 181 14.67 1.02 -9.91
C TYR A 181 13.95 2.30 -10.30
N ARG A 182 14.71 3.39 -10.46
CA ARG A 182 14.26 4.74 -10.87
C ARG A 182 14.83 5.07 -12.24
N PHE A 183 14.04 5.73 -13.10
CA PHE A 183 14.41 6.11 -14.47
C PHE A 183 13.68 7.38 -14.92
#